data_b35f16ecaaec3f9ad5e4aada9344a624
#
_entry.id   b35f16ecaaec3f9ad5e4aada9344a624
#
_cell.length_a   1.000
_cell.length_b   1.000
_cell.length_c   1.000
_cell.angle_alpha   90.00
_cell.angle_beta   90.00
_cell.angle_gamma   90.00
#
_symmetry.space_group_name_H-M   'P 1'
#
loop_
_entity.id
_entity.type
_entity.pdbx_description
1 polymer ?
#
loop_
_entity_poly.entity_id
_entity_poly.type
_entity_poly.pdbx_seq_one_letter_code
_entity_poly.pdbx_strand_id
1 'polypeptide(L)'
;MCSSDLGTKLEQCSTAPLTGFFRNGCCDTGPQDQGLHTVCALMTAEFLALSKYLGNDLSTPRPEYGFAGLKPGDKWCLCATRFLQAHEEGAAPNVRLNATHTKTLSVVPLEILQLYAAD
;
A
#
# COMPACT_ATOMS: atom_id res chain seq x y z
N MET A 1 10.40 -5.37 -13.62
CA MET A 1 11.18 -4.79 -12.53
C MET A 1 10.61 -3.43 -12.14
N CYS A 2 10.60 -3.14 -10.85
CA CYS A 2 10.11 -1.87 -10.39
C CYS A 2 11.13 -0.76 -10.63
N SER A 3 10.62 0.46 -10.82
CA SER A 3 11.49 1.60 -11.05
C SER A 3 12.38 1.86 -9.85
N SER A 4 13.58 2.39 -10.13
CA SER A 4 14.49 2.84 -9.10
C SER A 4 14.20 4.30 -8.78
N ASP A 5 14.19 4.65 -7.50
CA ASP A 5 14.08 6.04 -7.08
C ASP A 5 15.31 6.38 -6.25
N LEU A 6 15.94 7.54 -6.55
CA LEU A 6 17.14 8.01 -5.86
C LEU A 6 18.28 6.95 -5.83
N GLY A 7 18.37 6.14 -6.88
CA GLY A 7 19.39 5.12 -6.99
C GLY A 7 19.11 3.85 -6.20
N THR A 8 17.98 3.76 -5.52
CA THR A 8 17.59 2.58 -4.75
C THR A 8 16.59 1.76 -5.56
N LYS A 9 16.82 0.45 -5.64
CA LYS A 9 15.93 -0.43 -6.37
C LYS A 9 14.66 -0.67 -5.56
N LEU A 10 13.50 -0.38 -6.18
CA LEU A 10 12.21 -0.67 -5.58
C LEU A 10 11.86 -2.13 -5.84
N GLU A 11 11.61 -2.91 -4.81
CA GLU A 11 11.19 -4.30 -4.94
C GLU A 11 9.74 -4.40 -5.33
N GLN A 12 9.37 -5.52 -5.96
CA GLN A 12 7.99 -5.80 -6.32
C GLN A 12 7.16 -6.03 -5.05
N CYS A 13 5.96 -5.44 -4.99
CA CYS A 13 5.07 -5.61 -3.86
C CYS A 13 4.25 -6.89 -3.97
N SER A 14 3.48 -7.04 -5.04
CA SER A 14 2.66 -8.23 -5.23
C SER A 14 2.16 -8.36 -6.67
N THR A 15 2.11 -9.61 -7.16
CA THR A 15 1.43 -9.93 -8.41
C THR A 15 0.19 -10.81 -8.18
N ALA A 16 0.00 -11.31 -6.97
CA ALA A 16 -1.15 -12.13 -6.58
C ALA A 16 -1.57 -11.75 -5.16
N PRO A 17 -2.40 -10.73 -4.99
CA PRO A 17 -3.10 -9.92 -5.99
C PRO A 17 -2.17 -8.99 -6.75
N LEU A 18 -2.49 -8.73 -8.01
CA LEU A 18 -1.75 -7.76 -8.81
C LEU A 18 -2.11 -6.36 -8.30
N THR A 19 -1.10 -5.61 -7.92
CA THR A 19 -1.27 -4.31 -7.27
C THR A 19 -0.47 -3.22 -7.97
N GLY A 20 -0.60 -2.00 -7.46
CA GLY A 20 0.09 -0.82 -7.95
C GLY A 20 -0.82 0.07 -8.79
N PHE A 21 -0.52 1.35 -8.80
CA PHE A 21 -1.26 2.32 -9.61
C PHE A 21 -1.26 1.90 -11.09
N PHE A 22 -0.13 1.39 -11.56
CA PHE A 22 0.01 0.93 -12.96
C PHE A 22 -0.33 -0.55 -13.14
N ARG A 23 -0.73 -1.25 -12.08
CA ARG A 23 -1.04 -2.68 -12.09
C ARG A 23 0.10 -3.54 -12.64
N ASN A 24 1.32 -3.20 -12.26
CA ASN A 24 2.52 -3.95 -12.64
C ASN A 24 3.17 -4.68 -11.45
N GLY A 25 2.50 -4.71 -10.31
CA GLY A 25 3.01 -5.36 -9.10
C GLY A 25 3.93 -4.48 -8.26
N CYS A 26 4.22 -3.28 -8.70
CA CYS A 26 5.15 -2.35 -8.05
C CYS A 26 4.41 -1.13 -7.52
N CYS A 27 4.85 -0.63 -6.36
CA CYS A 27 4.28 0.59 -5.79
C CYS A 27 4.90 1.84 -6.41
N ASP A 28 4.94 1.87 -7.74
CA ASP A 28 5.39 3.02 -8.51
C ASP A 28 4.31 4.10 -8.52
N THR A 29 4.73 5.32 -8.79
CA THR A 29 3.82 6.45 -8.85
C THR A 29 4.17 7.37 -10.01
N GLY A 30 3.23 8.26 -10.35
CA GLY A 30 3.40 9.25 -11.41
C GLY A 30 2.50 10.44 -11.15
N PRO A 31 2.55 11.46 -12.04
CA PRO A 31 1.79 12.70 -11.82
C PRO A 31 0.28 12.51 -11.68
N GLN A 32 -0.28 11.45 -12.26
CA GLN A 32 -1.71 11.17 -12.18
C GLN A 32 -2.12 10.42 -10.92
N ASP A 33 -1.15 9.88 -10.18
CA ASP A 33 -1.41 9.14 -8.95
C ASP A 33 -1.50 10.09 -7.76
N GLN A 34 -2.59 10.81 -7.66
CA GLN A 34 -2.78 11.82 -6.62
C GLN A 34 -2.86 11.20 -5.22
N GLY A 35 -3.32 9.95 -5.12
CA GLY A 35 -3.41 9.24 -3.85
C GLY A 35 -2.08 8.68 -3.38
N LEU A 36 -1.03 8.70 -4.22
CA LEU A 36 0.28 8.13 -3.91
C LEU A 36 0.15 6.69 -3.40
N HIS A 37 -0.22 5.77 -4.31
CA HIS A 37 -0.35 4.35 -4.00
C HIS A 37 1.04 3.72 -3.88
N THR A 38 1.81 4.17 -2.91
CA THR A 38 3.25 3.95 -2.81
C THR A 38 3.68 3.08 -1.63
N VAL A 39 2.76 2.75 -0.72
CA VAL A 39 3.06 1.94 0.47
C VAL A 39 2.78 0.47 0.18
N CYS A 40 3.81 -0.38 0.20
CA CYS A 40 3.59 -1.82 0.11
C CYS A 40 3.16 -2.32 1.49
N ALA A 41 1.85 -2.51 1.67
CA ALA A 41 1.25 -2.87 2.94
C ALA A 41 0.85 -4.34 2.97
N LEU A 42 1.12 -5.00 4.11
CA LEU A 42 0.61 -6.35 4.38
C LEU A 42 -0.72 -6.19 5.11
N MET A 43 -1.79 -6.66 4.49
CA MET A 43 -3.14 -6.50 5.04
C MET A 43 -3.31 -7.24 6.35
N THR A 44 -3.97 -6.59 7.30
CA THR A 44 -4.41 -7.20 8.56
C THR A 44 -5.93 -7.11 8.62
N ALA A 45 -6.54 -8.00 9.43
CA ALA A 45 -7.99 -7.97 9.60
C ALA A 45 -8.45 -6.62 10.17
N GLU A 46 -7.70 -6.07 11.12
CA GLU A 46 -8.01 -4.78 11.74
C GLU A 46 -7.98 -3.65 10.73
N PHE A 47 -6.94 -3.62 9.88
CA PHE A 47 -6.84 -2.57 8.86
C PHE A 47 -7.96 -2.68 7.84
N LEU A 48 -8.26 -3.90 7.36
CA LEU A 48 -9.30 -4.09 6.35
C LEU A 48 -10.67 -3.65 6.89
N ALA A 49 -10.97 -3.95 8.16
CA ALA A 49 -12.21 -3.53 8.79
C ALA A 49 -12.28 -1.99 8.93
N LEU A 50 -11.18 -1.37 9.37
CA LEU A 50 -11.13 0.08 9.49
C LEU A 50 -11.28 0.75 8.12
N SER A 51 -10.58 0.25 7.11
CA SER A 51 -10.62 0.83 5.77
C SER A 51 -12.04 0.78 5.19
N LYS A 52 -12.74 -0.34 5.40
CA LYS A 52 -14.14 -0.46 4.98
C LYS A 52 -15.03 0.54 5.71
N TYR A 53 -14.85 0.68 7.02
CA TYR A 53 -15.60 1.63 7.84
C TYR A 53 -15.39 3.07 7.36
N LEU A 54 -14.16 3.40 6.95
CA LEU A 54 -13.81 4.75 6.50
C LEU A 54 -14.18 5.04 5.04
N GLY A 55 -14.85 4.09 4.37
CA GLY A 55 -15.32 4.28 3.01
C GLY A 55 -14.38 3.80 1.93
N ASN A 56 -13.28 3.14 2.28
CA ASN A 56 -12.34 2.56 1.32
C ASN A 56 -12.36 1.04 1.47
N ASP A 57 -13.43 0.41 0.98
CA ASP A 57 -13.62 -1.03 1.12
C ASP A 57 -12.67 -1.79 0.18
N LEU A 58 -11.66 -2.43 0.76
CA LEU A 58 -10.68 -3.22 0.02
C LEU A 58 -10.96 -4.72 0.07
N SER A 59 -11.94 -5.16 0.87
CA SER A 59 -12.19 -6.59 1.06
C SER A 59 -13.31 -7.15 0.19
N THR A 60 -14.20 -6.31 -0.32
CA THR A 60 -15.29 -6.77 -1.17
C THR A 60 -14.82 -6.96 -2.59
N PRO A 61 -15.03 -8.13 -3.21
CA PRO A 61 -14.67 -8.34 -4.62
C PRO A 61 -15.41 -7.38 -5.54
N ARG A 62 -14.71 -6.93 -6.58
CA ARG A 62 -15.25 -6.08 -7.64
C ARG A 62 -14.92 -6.72 -8.98
N PRO A 63 -15.71 -7.74 -9.41
CA PRO A 63 -15.40 -8.45 -10.66
C PRO A 63 -15.36 -7.55 -11.89
N GLU A 64 -16.15 -6.46 -11.92
CA GLU A 64 -16.18 -5.50 -13.02
C GLU A 64 -14.83 -4.79 -13.22
N TYR A 65 -13.98 -4.77 -12.19
CA TYR A 65 -12.62 -4.19 -12.25
C TYR A 65 -11.54 -5.26 -12.17
N GLY A 66 -11.92 -6.54 -12.22
CA GLY A 66 -10.96 -7.63 -12.07
C GLY A 66 -10.34 -7.70 -10.67
N PHE A 67 -11.03 -7.17 -9.67
CA PHE A 67 -10.52 -7.11 -8.30
C PHE A 67 -11.18 -8.20 -7.44
N ALA A 68 -10.36 -9.07 -6.88
CA ALA A 68 -10.86 -10.23 -6.12
C ALA A 68 -11.12 -9.93 -4.64
N GLY A 69 -10.82 -8.71 -4.17
CA GLY A 69 -10.88 -8.37 -2.75
C GLY A 69 -9.62 -8.79 -2.02
N LEU A 70 -9.26 -8.08 -0.98
CA LEU A 70 -8.06 -8.34 -0.20
C LEU A 70 -8.41 -9.12 1.07
N LYS A 71 -7.49 -9.99 1.48
CA LYS A 71 -7.58 -10.79 2.70
C LYS A 71 -6.36 -10.53 3.58
N PRO A 72 -6.41 -10.81 4.89
CA PRO A 72 -5.22 -10.72 5.74
C PRO A 72 -4.07 -11.51 5.13
N GLY A 73 -2.89 -10.92 5.11
CA GLY A 73 -1.69 -11.50 4.50
C GLY A 73 -1.43 -11.08 3.07
N ASP A 74 -2.43 -10.53 2.37
CA ASP A 74 -2.22 -10.00 1.03
C ASP A 74 -1.38 -8.73 1.08
N LYS A 75 -0.57 -8.50 0.05
CA LYS A 75 0.21 -7.27 -0.11
C LYS A 75 -0.46 -6.35 -1.13
N TRP A 76 -0.47 -5.08 -0.84
CA TRP A 76 -1.17 -4.10 -1.67
C TRP A 76 -0.44 -2.76 -1.64
N CYS A 77 -0.37 -2.10 -2.79
CA CYS A 77 0.17 -0.74 -2.86
C CYS A 77 -0.90 0.24 -2.37
N LEU A 78 -0.80 0.59 -1.11
CA LEU A 78 -1.80 1.39 -0.41
C LEU A 78 -1.54 2.88 -0.60
N CYS A 79 -2.61 3.65 -0.69
CA CYS A 79 -2.57 5.11 -0.68
C CYS A 79 -1.87 5.60 0.60
N ALA A 80 -0.89 6.49 0.45
CA ALA A 80 -0.10 6.96 1.59
C ALA A 80 -0.95 7.68 2.63
N THR A 81 -1.93 8.49 2.19
CA THR A 81 -2.83 9.17 3.14
C THR A 81 -3.73 8.19 3.89
N ARG A 82 -4.13 7.10 3.23
CA ARG A 82 -4.92 6.05 3.91
C ARG A 82 -4.08 5.32 4.95
N PHE A 83 -2.79 5.11 4.67
CA PHE A 83 -1.88 4.52 5.65
C PHE A 83 -1.75 5.41 6.89
N LEU A 84 -1.53 6.71 6.67
CA LEU A 84 -1.40 7.67 7.78
C LEU A 84 -2.69 7.74 8.60
N GLN A 85 -3.83 7.74 7.94
CA GLN A 85 -5.14 7.74 8.61
C GLN A 85 -5.28 6.48 9.49
N ALA A 86 -4.89 5.32 8.98
CA ALA A 86 -4.96 4.07 9.75
C ALA A 86 -4.01 4.11 10.95
N HIS A 87 -2.83 4.71 10.79
CA HIS A 87 -1.89 4.89 11.90
C HIS A 87 -2.53 5.73 13.01
N GLU A 88 -3.18 6.83 12.63
CA GLU A 88 -3.84 7.72 13.60
C GLU A 88 -4.99 7.02 14.34
N GLU A 89 -5.63 6.07 13.68
CA GLU A 89 -6.73 5.28 14.26
C GLU A 89 -6.23 4.03 15.01
N GLY A 90 -4.93 3.78 15.01
CA GLY A 90 -4.34 2.66 15.73
C GLY A 90 -4.50 1.31 15.06
N ALA A 91 -4.74 1.27 13.75
CA ALA A 91 -4.98 0.02 13.01
C ALA A 91 -4.21 -0.04 11.69
N ALA A 92 -3.02 0.57 11.63
CA ALA A 92 -2.20 0.55 10.42
C ALA A 92 -1.73 -0.88 10.10
N PRO A 93 -1.63 -1.22 8.80
CA PRO A 93 -1.11 -2.52 8.38
C PRO A 93 0.41 -2.55 8.52
N ASN A 94 1.00 -3.74 8.42
CA ASN A 94 2.44 -3.87 8.34
C ASN A 94 2.94 -3.40 6.98
N VAL A 95 4.24 -3.06 6.88
CA VAL A 95 4.81 -2.44 5.69
C VAL A 95 6.07 -3.19 5.27
N ARG A 96 6.23 -3.42 3.96
CA ARG A 96 7.50 -3.84 3.38
C ARG A 96 8.24 -2.59 2.90
N LEU A 97 9.24 -2.16 3.65
CA LEU A 97 9.98 -0.94 3.32
C LEU A 97 10.69 -1.04 1.98
N ASN A 98 11.26 -2.21 1.67
CA ASN A 98 12.00 -2.40 0.42
C ASN A 98 11.11 -2.33 -0.82
N ALA A 99 9.81 -2.46 -0.67
CA ALA A 99 8.85 -2.37 -1.75
C ALA A 99 7.98 -1.12 -1.67
N THR A 100 8.31 -0.19 -0.77
CA THR A 100 7.60 1.07 -0.56
C THR A 100 8.39 2.18 -1.23
N HIS A 101 7.71 2.96 -2.07
CA HIS A 101 8.34 4.04 -2.84
C HIS A 101 8.72 5.22 -1.92
N THR A 102 9.85 5.86 -2.20
CA THR A 102 10.32 6.99 -1.37
C THR A 102 9.37 8.18 -1.40
N LYS A 103 8.53 8.30 -2.42
CA LYS A 103 7.50 9.35 -2.48
C LYS A 103 6.55 9.30 -1.28
N THR A 104 6.41 8.15 -0.64
CA THR A 104 5.62 8.01 0.58
C THR A 104 6.06 9.01 1.65
N LEU A 105 7.36 9.34 1.68
CA LEU A 105 7.92 10.23 2.69
C LEU A 105 7.41 11.66 2.59
N SER A 106 6.78 12.03 1.47
CA SER A 106 6.12 13.34 1.35
C SER A 106 4.83 13.42 2.18
N VAL A 107 4.30 12.27 2.62
CA VAL A 107 3.06 12.18 3.39
C VAL A 107 3.30 11.57 4.77
N VAL A 108 4.10 10.50 4.84
CA VAL A 108 4.30 9.72 6.05
C VAL A 108 5.78 9.77 6.44
N PRO A 109 6.12 10.26 7.64
CA PRO A 109 7.51 10.25 8.11
C PRO A 109 8.08 8.83 8.18
N LEU A 110 9.37 8.71 7.91
CA LEU A 110 10.04 7.40 7.92
C LEU A 110 9.91 6.70 9.29
N GLU A 111 9.95 7.45 10.38
CA GLU A 111 9.82 6.87 11.73
C GLU A 111 8.50 6.13 11.90
N ILE A 112 7.43 6.65 11.30
CA ILE A 112 6.12 6.00 11.37
C ILE A 112 6.14 4.71 10.56
N LEU A 113 6.72 4.73 9.36
CA LEU A 113 6.82 3.53 8.53
C LEU A 113 7.63 2.44 9.24
N GLN A 114 8.70 2.83 9.92
CA GLN A 114 9.57 1.89 10.64
C GLN A 114 8.85 1.18 11.78
N LEU A 115 7.85 1.80 12.39
CA LEU A 115 7.06 1.15 13.44
C LEU A 115 6.32 -0.10 12.93
N TYR A 116 6.02 -0.15 11.65
CA TYR A 116 5.24 -1.22 11.05
C TYR A 116 6.06 -2.09 10.09
N ALA A 117 7.36 -1.86 10.01
CA ALA A 117 8.22 -2.57 9.07
C ALA A 117 8.22 -4.08 9.35
N ALA A 118 7.96 -4.86 8.29
CA ALA A 118 7.93 -6.32 8.35
C ALA A 118 9.18 -6.95 7.72
N ASP A 119 10.10 -6.12 7.17
CA ASP A 119 11.35 -6.59 6.58
C ASP A 119 12.57 -5.87 7.14
#